data_f90c3e108befebb50827e3d024a4652c
#
_entry.id   f90c3e108befebb50827e3d024a4652c
#
_cell.length_a   1.000
_cell.length_b   1.000
_cell.length_c   1.000
_cell.angle_alpha   90.00
_cell.angle_beta   90.00
_cell.angle_gamma   90.00
#
_symmetry.space_group_name_H-M   'P 1'
#
loop_
_entity.id
_entity.type
_entity.pdbx_description
1 polymer ?
#
loop_
_entity_poly.entity_id
_entity_poly.type
_entity_poly.pdbx_seq_one_letter_code
_entity_poly.pdbx_strand_id
1 'polypeptide(L)'
;MVDLREKIDSTKMGNYQWLIIGICTLLNALDGYDVLAISFASNQITDEFQLSGLALGLLMSSALVGMALGALFLGPVADRIGRRKMTIIAVIMNIAGLLLSATAGSAVQLGIWRILTGLGIGGILVGTNVISAEFASRKRRGLAIGIYAAGYGIGASLGGTAMVGLINAFGWRSVFLAGGIVTALALVIVVFLLPESPSFLYSRRPAGAQQRIDTIAKRLGYSGKYDLDAVPQPTAAESKTSIWDLFSRENRRVTFVVWTAFFVIMFAFYFVNSWTPRLMTATGLSETLSMFVTVALTLGGAIGSVSFGLFTARWSTRTVLTGFTVLASILMIIFIFTTQILVLVLLLGLLVGVFINGCIAGLYVLTPQSYCAALRSTGAGWAIGIGRIGAIIAPTATGALQDNGWSPQAIYILVGVIILLATAVLFGMRGVNVEANHRPQHVSADASN
;
A
#
# COMPACT_ATOMS: atom_id res chain seq x y z
N MET A 1 -37.18 6.13 6.30
CA MET A 1 -36.15 5.32 6.98
C MET A 1 -34.82 5.67 6.33
N VAL A 2 -33.80 6.01 7.09
CA VAL A 2 -32.53 6.54 6.55
C VAL A 2 -31.48 5.44 6.64
N ASP A 3 -30.72 5.22 5.56
CA ASP A 3 -29.53 4.36 5.57
C ASP A 3 -28.45 5.01 6.46
N LEU A 4 -27.85 4.23 7.37
CA LEU A 4 -26.75 4.71 8.21
C LEU A 4 -25.59 5.25 7.38
N ARG A 5 -25.33 4.65 6.20
CA ARG A 5 -24.25 5.09 5.30
C ARG A 5 -24.55 6.45 4.68
N GLU A 6 -25.79 6.68 4.24
CA GLU A 6 -26.23 7.99 3.74
C GLU A 6 -26.10 9.07 4.81
N LYS A 7 -26.42 8.72 6.08
CA LYS A 7 -26.23 9.61 7.21
C LYS A 7 -24.76 9.92 7.47
N ILE A 8 -23.88 8.91 7.42
CA ILE A 8 -22.42 9.09 7.53
C ILE A 8 -21.91 10.01 6.40
N ASP A 9 -22.36 9.79 5.17
CA ASP A 9 -21.93 10.56 4.00
C ASP A 9 -22.34 12.04 4.07
N SER A 10 -23.50 12.35 4.63
CA SER A 10 -24.08 13.69 4.66
C SER A 10 -23.70 14.53 5.89
N THR A 11 -23.22 13.90 6.96
CA THR A 11 -22.95 14.59 8.23
C THR A 11 -21.48 14.99 8.39
N LYS A 12 -21.21 15.94 9.31
CA LYS A 12 -19.84 16.26 9.73
C LYS A 12 -19.24 15.07 10.49
N MET A 13 -17.96 14.81 10.26
CA MET A 13 -17.25 13.73 10.96
C MET A 13 -17.12 14.01 12.45
N GLY A 14 -17.55 13.06 13.26
CA GLY A 14 -17.40 13.05 14.71
C GLY A 14 -16.08 12.39 15.16
N ASN A 15 -15.79 12.50 16.47
CA ASN A 15 -14.56 11.97 17.07
C ASN A 15 -14.45 10.44 16.92
N TYR A 16 -15.55 9.72 16.97
CA TYR A 16 -15.56 8.26 16.81
C TYR A 16 -15.14 7.82 15.41
N GLN A 17 -15.52 8.57 14.38
CA GLN A 17 -15.10 8.30 13.00
C GLN A 17 -13.58 8.52 12.84
N TRP A 18 -13.05 9.59 13.42
CA TRP A 18 -11.60 9.84 13.42
C TRP A 18 -10.83 8.80 14.21
N LEU A 19 -11.39 8.30 15.31
CA LEU A 19 -10.81 7.19 16.06
C LEU A 19 -10.70 5.92 15.20
N ILE A 20 -11.77 5.57 14.46
CA ILE A 20 -11.75 4.40 13.57
C ILE A 20 -10.67 4.57 12.48
N ILE A 21 -10.61 5.75 11.84
CA ILE A 21 -9.58 6.04 10.85
C ILE A 21 -8.19 5.96 11.49
N GLY A 22 -8.01 6.48 12.70
CA GLY A 22 -6.77 6.38 13.45
C GLY A 22 -6.33 4.93 13.73
N ILE A 23 -7.27 4.05 14.08
CA ILE A 23 -7.00 2.61 14.27
C ILE A 23 -6.56 1.96 12.94
N CYS A 24 -7.25 2.27 11.85
CA CYS A 24 -6.87 1.76 10.53
C CYS A 24 -5.50 2.30 10.09
N THR A 25 -5.20 3.57 10.40
CA THR A 25 -3.90 4.21 10.14
C THR A 25 -2.80 3.54 10.96
N LEU A 26 -3.06 3.20 12.23
CA LEU A 26 -2.11 2.46 13.07
C LEU A 26 -1.79 1.09 12.47
N LEU A 27 -2.79 0.35 12.00
CA LEU A 27 -2.58 -0.95 11.35
C LEU A 27 -1.77 -0.81 10.05
N ASN A 28 -2.00 0.24 9.28
CA ASN A 28 -1.19 0.53 8.09
C ASN A 28 0.24 0.99 8.45
N ALA A 29 0.43 1.62 9.61
CA ALA A 29 1.76 1.95 10.12
C ALA A 29 2.57 0.70 10.51
N LEU A 30 1.91 -0.33 11.03
CA LEU A 30 2.55 -1.62 11.31
C LEU A 30 3.00 -2.35 10.03
N ASP A 31 2.29 -2.18 8.90
CA ASP A 31 2.77 -2.65 7.59
C ASP A 31 4.06 -1.93 7.18
N GLY A 32 4.11 -0.60 7.31
CA GLY A 32 5.33 0.17 7.04
C GLY A 32 6.53 -0.26 7.90
N TYR A 33 6.28 -0.55 9.19
CA TYR A 33 7.29 -1.14 10.07
C TYR A 33 7.78 -2.49 9.54
N ASP A 34 6.87 -3.40 9.21
CA ASP A 34 7.20 -4.77 8.84
C ASP A 34 8.03 -4.87 7.55
N VAL A 35 7.73 -4.03 6.56
CA VAL A 35 8.49 -3.98 5.30
C VAL A 35 9.94 -3.58 5.54
N LEU A 36 10.22 -2.66 6.47
CA LEU A 36 11.59 -2.27 6.81
C LEU A 36 12.29 -3.26 7.72
N ALA A 37 11.58 -4.05 8.51
CA ALA A 37 12.14 -4.98 9.48
C ALA A 37 13.15 -5.95 8.84
N ILE A 38 12.76 -6.60 7.73
CA ILE A 38 13.66 -7.53 7.02
C ILE A 38 14.79 -6.79 6.29
N SER A 39 14.52 -5.59 5.78
CA SER A 39 15.50 -4.76 5.09
C SER A 39 16.64 -4.31 6.02
N PHE A 40 16.31 -3.83 7.21
CA PHE A 40 17.28 -3.38 8.22
C PHE A 40 18.04 -4.56 8.83
N ALA A 41 17.36 -5.68 9.04
CA ALA A 41 17.98 -6.90 9.54
C ALA A 41 18.85 -7.64 8.51
N SER A 42 18.84 -7.23 7.24
CA SER A 42 19.39 -7.97 6.10
C SER A 42 20.87 -8.31 6.23
N ASN A 43 21.71 -7.40 6.74
CA ASN A 43 23.14 -7.65 6.91
C ASN A 43 23.38 -8.74 7.95
N GLN A 44 22.81 -8.60 9.15
CA GLN A 44 22.98 -9.58 10.22
C GLN A 44 22.39 -10.95 9.88
N ILE A 45 21.24 -10.99 9.19
CA ILE A 45 20.62 -12.22 8.69
C ILE A 45 21.53 -12.90 7.65
N THR A 46 22.11 -12.12 6.74
CA THR A 46 23.05 -12.64 5.75
C THR A 46 24.29 -13.23 6.40
N ASP A 47 24.86 -12.54 7.38
CA ASP A 47 26.06 -12.98 8.08
C ASP A 47 25.80 -14.24 8.92
N GLU A 48 24.64 -14.33 9.58
CA GLU A 48 24.28 -15.49 10.39
C GLU A 48 23.97 -16.75 9.57
N PHE A 49 23.19 -16.58 8.49
CA PHE A 49 22.77 -17.71 7.65
C PHE A 49 23.62 -17.90 6.39
N GLN A 50 24.67 -17.10 6.18
CA GLN A 50 25.60 -17.17 5.04
C GLN A 50 24.86 -17.13 3.70
N LEU A 51 23.94 -16.14 3.54
CA LEU A 51 23.06 -16.06 2.39
C LEU A 51 23.75 -15.46 1.16
N SER A 52 23.49 -16.03 -0.02
CA SER A 52 23.71 -15.33 -1.28
C SER A 52 22.73 -14.16 -1.46
N GLY A 53 23.04 -13.23 -2.35
CA GLY A 53 22.14 -12.13 -2.68
C GLY A 53 20.76 -12.61 -3.18
N LEU A 54 20.76 -13.67 -4.02
CA LEU A 54 19.51 -14.28 -4.49
C LEU A 54 18.68 -14.87 -3.34
N ALA A 55 19.32 -15.59 -2.40
CA ALA A 55 18.63 -16.16 -1.24
C ALA A 55 18.05 -15.08 -0.32
N LEU A 56 18.79 -14.00 -0.10
CA LEU A 56 18.29 -12.83 0.64
C LEU A 56 17.13 -12.15 -0.11
N GLY A 57 17.24 -11.97 -1.42
CA GLY A 57 16.16 -11.42 -2.24
C GLY A 57 14.88 -12.24 -2.19
N LEU A 58 14.98 -13.58 -2.25
CA LEU A 58 13.85 -14.49 -2.07
C LEU A 58 13.23 -14.36 -0.67
N LEU A 59 14.07 -14.22 0.36
CA LEU A 59 13.63 -14.02 1.72
C LEU A 59 12.86 -12.69 1.87
N MET A 60 13.37 -11.61 1.30
CA MET A 60 12.67 -10.31 1.28
C MET A 60 11.34 -10.37 0.49
N SER A 61 11.31 -11.10 -0.61
CA SER A 61 10.11 -11.28 -1.44
C SER A 61 9.05 -12.14 -0.76
N SER A 62 9.43 -13.01 0.20
CA SER A 62 8.51 -13.97 0.82
C SER A 62 7.31 -13.31 1.51
N ALA A 63 7.53 -12.20 2.23
CA ALA A 63 6.45 -11.43 2.84
C ALA A 63 5.53 -10.79 1.80
N LEU A 64 6.09 -10.32 0.67
CA LEU A 64 5.32 -9.72 -0.42
C LEU A 64 4.44 -10.75 -1.14
N VAL A 65 4.95 -11.98 -1.32
CA VAL A 65 4.15 -13.12 -1.79
C VAL A 65 3.01 -13.40 -0.81
N GLY A 66 3.31 -13.50 0.48
CA GLY A 66 2.29 -13.63 1.52
C GLY A 66 1.23 -12.55 1.45
N MET A 67 1.63 -11.28 1.29
CA MET A 67 0.74 -10.13 1.19
C MET A 67 -0.17 -10.20 -0.05
N ALA A 68 0.37 -10.61 -1.19
CA ALA A 68 -0.42 -10.81 -2.41
C ALA A 68 -1.46 -11.93 -2.23
N LEU A 69 -1.05 -13.08 -1.68
CA LEU A 69 -1.94 -14.19 -1.37
C LEU A 69 -2.99 -13.81 -0.33
N GLY A 70 -2.60 -13.06 0.72
CA GLY A 70 -3.51 -12.56 1.74
C GLY A 70 -4.59 -11.66 1.15
N ALA A 71 -4.22 -10.69 0.33
CA ALA A 71 -5.17 -9.82 -0.34
C ALA A 71 -6.13 -10.60 -1.27
N LEU A 72 -5.62 -11.60 -2.00
CA LEU A 72 -6.39 -12.39 -2.95
C LEU A 72 -7.38 -13.34 -2.25
N PHE A 73 -6.94 -14.04 -1.20
CA PHE A 73 -7.76 -15.08 -0.56
C PHE A 73 -8.56 -14.55 0.63
N LEU A 74 -7.96 -13.66 1.45
CA LEU A 74 -8.64 -13.16 2.64
C LEU A 74 -9.63 -12.04 2.34
N GLY A 75 -9.50 -11.34 1.20
CA GLY A 75 -10.48 -10.34 0.76
C GLY A 75 -11.88 -10.93 0.58
N PRO A 76 -12.09 -11.94 -0.26
CA PRO A 76 -13.37 -12.62 -0.41
C PRO A 76 -13.88 -13.26 0.90
N VAL A 77 -12.99 -13.73 1.77
CA VAL A 77 -13.37 -14.26 3.09
C VAL A 77 -13.89 -13.13 3.96
N ALA A 78 -13.28 -11.95 3.95
CA ALA A 78 -13.76 -10.76 4.68
C ALA A 78 -15.19 -10.37 4.28
N ASP A 79 -15.55 -10.51 3.00
CA ASP A 79 -16.91 -10.24 2.51
C ASP A 79 -17.95 -11.31 2.94
N ARG A 80 -17.48 -12.49 3.41
CA ARG A 80 -18.36 -13.57 3.93
C ARG A 80 -18.52 -13.55 5.44
N ILE A 81 -17.41 -13.38 6.19
CA ILE A 81 -17.41 -13.51 7.66
C ILE A 81 -17.46 -12.16 8.39
N GLY A 82 -17.26 -11.05 7.67
CA GLY A 82 -17.20 -9.68 8.19
C GLY A 82 -15.78 -9.12 8.22
N ARG A 83 -15.68 -7.83 7.95
CA ARG A 83 -14.39 -7.14 7.81
C ARG A 83 -13.65 -7.03 9.13
N ARG A 84 -14.37 -6.73 10.23
CA ARG A 84 -13.79 -6.69 11.57
C ARG A 84 -13.23 -8.04 11.99
N LYS A 85 -14.00 -9.12 11.82
CA LYS A 85 -13.54 -10.48 12.18
C LYS A 85 -12.31 -10.87 11.36
N MET A 86 -12.34 -10.62 10.06
CA MET A 86 -11.20 -10.92 9.19
C MET A 86 -9.96 -10.11 9.59
N THR A 87 -10.11 -8.82 9.88
CA THR A 87 -9.00 -7.98 10.37
C THR A 87 -8.40 -8.53 11.65
N ILE A 88 -9.19 -8.98 12.62
CA ILE A 88 -8.70 -9.60 13.86
C ILE A 88 -7.89 -10.86 13.55
N ILE A 89 -8.41 -11.76 12.70
CA ILE A 89 -7.70 -12.98 12.27
C ILE A 89 -6.38 -12.63 11.59
N ALA A 90 -6.40 -11.66 10.69
CA ALA A 90 -5.24 -11.20 9.95
C ALA A 90 -4.16 -10.60 10.86
N VAL A 91 -4.56 -9.80 11.88
CA VAL A 91 -3.63 -9.26 12.88
C VAL A 91 -3.03 -10.39 13.73
N ILE A 92 -3.81 -11.41 14.12
CA ILE A 92 -3.28 -12.58 14.85
C ILE A 92 -2.27 -13.34 14.00
N MET A 93 -2.54 -13.54 12.71
CA MET A 93 -1.60 -14.18 11.77
C MET A 93 -0.30 -13.36 11.66
N ASN A 94 -0.40 -12.04 11.60
CA ASN A 94 0.75 -11.14 11.55
C ASN A 94 1.59 -11.24 12.85
N ILE A 95 0.94 -11.22 14.04
CA ILE A 95 1.62 -11.40 15.33
C ILE A 95 2.35 -12.75 15.37
N ALA A 96 1.66 -13.84 15.01
CA ALA A 96 2.26 -15.16 15.00
C ALA A 96 3.48 -15.22 14.07
N GLY A 97 3.35 -14.67 12.85
CA GLY A 97 4.45 -14.62 11.88
C GLY A 97 5.65 -13.81 12.38
N LEU A 98 5.43 -12.65 13.04
CA LEU A 98 6.49 -11.83 13.61
C LEU A 98 7.20 -12.53 14.78
N LEU A 99 6.45 -13.07 15.74
CA LEU A 99 7.03 -13.76 16.89
C LEU A 99 7.80 -15.02 16.49
N LEU A 100 7.27 -15.79 15.54
CA LEU A 100 7.95 -16.95 14.99
C LEU A 100 9.18 -16.55 14.16
N SER A 101 9.15 -15.41 13.45
CA SER A 101 10.34 -14.88 12.75
C SER A 101 11.48 -14.59 13.71
N ALA A 102 11.20 -14.09 14.93
CA ALA A 102 12.21 -13.86 15.95
C ALA A 102 12.87 -15.15 16.45
N THR A 103 12.23 -16.31 16.32
CA THR A 103 12.76 -17.62 16.75
C THR A 103 13.39 -18.44 15.62
N ALA A 104 13.45 -17.90 14.40
CA ALA A 104 13.92 -18.64 13.24
C ALA A 104 15.38 -19.06 13.38
N GLY A 105 15.65 -20.35 13.20
CA GLY A 105 16.98 -20.97 13.20
C GLY A 105 17.56 -21.20 11.80
N SER A 106 16.81 -20.87 10.73
CA SER A 106 17.28 -20.97 9.34
C SER A 106 16.57 -19.96 8.44
N ALA A 107 17.19 -19.62 7.31
CA ALA A 107 16.59 -18.71 6.33
C ALA A 107 15.27 -19.25 5.74
N VAL A 108 15.16 -20.56 5.51
CA VAL A 108 13.94 -21.20 4.99
C VAL A 108 12.81 -21.05 6.02
N GLN A 109 13.09 -21.33 7.27
CA GLN A 109 12.12 -21.15 8.37
C GLN A 109 11.68 -19.69 8.48
N LEU A 110 12.62 -18.75 8.44
CA LEU A 110 12.32 -17.32 8.44
C LEU A 110 11.42 -16.94 7.25
N GLY A 111 11.72 -17.43 6.04
CA GLY A 111 10.92 -17.19 4.84
C GLY A 111 9.47 -17.69 4.98
N ILE A 112 9.25 -18.88 5.56
CA ILE A 112 7.91 -19.41 5.82
C ILE A 112 7.14 -18.49 6.79
N TRP A 113 7.79 -18.05 7.87
CA TRP A 113 7.16 -17.13 8.83
C TRP A 113 6.89 -15.75 8.23
N ARG A 114 7.75 -15.29 7.33
CA ARG A 114 7.53 -14.05 6.57
C ARG A 114 6.34 -14.16 5.60
N ILE A 115 6.10 -15.33 4.98
CA ILE A 115 4.87 -15.56 4.21
C ILE A 115 3.65 -15.47 5.12
N LEU A 116 3.68 -16.05 6.31
CA LEU A 116 2.57 -15.95 7.27
C LEU A 116 2.31 -14.51 7.72
N THR A 117 3.39 -13.75 8.02
CA THR A 117 3.30 -12.32 8.32
C THR A 117 2.61 -11.56 7.17
N GLY A 118 3.09 -11.80 5.95
CA GLY A 118 2.56 -11.18 4.75
C GLY A 118 1.07 -11.51 4.51
N LEU A 119 0.66 -12.78 4.67
CA LEU A 119 -0.75 -13.17 4.60
C LEU A 119 -1.62 -12.31 5.55
N GLY A 120 -1.16 -12.15 6.79
CA GLY A 120 -1.81 -11.26 7.76
C GLY A 120 -1.91 -9.83 7.26
N ILE A 121 -0.81 -9.25 6.79
CA ILE A 121 -0.78 -7.87 6.26
C ILE A 121 -1.75 -7.69 5.09
N GLY A 122 -1.76 -8.64 4.13
CA GLY A 122 -2.67 -8.60 2.99
C GLY A 122 -4.14 -8.53 3.41
N GLY A 123 -4.53 -9.33 4.43
CA GLY A 123 -5.88 -9.31 5.00
C GLY A 123 -6.19 -8.00 5.75
N ILE A 124 -5.22 -7.46 6.51
CA ILE A 124 -5.36 -6.18 7.22
C ILE A 124 -5.64 -5.06 6.23
N LEU A 125 -4.81 -4.92 5.17
CA LEU A 125 -4.92 -3.83 4.21
C LEU A 125 -6.26 -3.80 3.49
N VAL A 126 -6.79 -4.97 3.09
CA VAL A 126 -8.11 -5.07 2.44
C VAL A 126 -9.22 -4.62 3.40
N GLY A 127 -9.21 -5.09 4.65
CA GLY A 127 -10.22 -4.76 5.63
C GLY A 127 -10.21 -3.29 6.05
N THR A 128 -9.04 -2.78 6.42
CA THR A 128 -8.88 -1.43 6.98
C THR A 128 -9.08 -0.31 5.96
N ASN A 129 -8.68 -0.52 4.70
CA ASN A 129 -8.92 0.45 3.63
C ASN A 129 -10.42 0.68 3.44
N VAL A 130 -11.19 -0.40 3.36
CA VAL A 130 -12.64 -0.33 3.17
C VAL A 130 -13.33 0.28 4.40
N ILE A 131 -12.98 -0.15 5.61
CA ILE A 131 -13.54 0.42 6.85
C ILE A 131 -13.26 1.94 6.91
N SER A 132 -12.04 2.37 6.58
CA SER A 132 -11.69 3.80 6.56
C SER A 132 -12.55 4.60 5.57
N ALA A 133 -12.82 4.04 4.39
CA ALA A 133 -13.65 4.68 3.38
C ALA A 133 -15.13 4.72 3.77
N GLU A 134 -15.64 3.69 4.46
CA GLU A 134 -17.05 3.59 4.87
C GLU A 134 -17.41 4.50 6.03
N PHE A 135 -16.50 4.71 6.98
CA PHE A 135 -16.73 5.60 8.11
C PHE A 135 -16.40 7.07 7.81
N ALA A 136 -15.81 7.37 6.66
CA ALA A 136 -15.53 8.73 6.24
C ALA A 136 -16.73 9.39 5.56
N SER A 137 -17.07 10.63 5.95
CA SER A 137 -18.09 11.42 5.26
C SER A 137 -17.66 11.73 3.82
N ARG A 138 -18.62 11.88 2.91
CA ARG A 138 -18.38 12.14 1.48
C ARG A 138 -17.40 13.30 1.26
N LYS A 139 -17.56 14.39 2.01
CA LYS A 139 -16.72 15.58 1.92
C LYS A 139 -15.28 15.35 2.37
N ARG A 140 -15.05 14.47 3.36
CA ARG A 140 -13.72 14.25 3.97
C ARG A 140 -13.11 12.88 3.67
N ARG A 141 -13.75 12.08 2.79
CA ARG A 141 -13.27 10.74 2.43
C ARG A 141 -11.86 10.74 1.85
N GLY A 142 -11.55 11.70 0.98
CA GLY A 142 -10.20 11.85 0.44
C GLY A 142 -9.15 12.12 1.54
N LEU A 143 -9.47 13.00 2.50
CA LEU A 143 -8.59 13.27 3.63
C LEU A 143 -8.42 12.04 4.53
N ALA A 144 -9.49 11.32 4.83
CA ALA A 144 -9.46 10.12 5.66
C ALA A 144 -8.59 9.01 5.04
N ILE A 145 -8.75 8.77 3.73
CA ILE A 145 -7.92 7.81 2.99
C ILE A 145 -6.47 8.29 2.91
N GLY A 146 -6.25 9.59 2.77
CA GLY A 146 -4.90 10.19 2.80
C GLY A 146 -4.20 9.97 4.13
N ILE A 147 -4.90 10.19 5.27
CA ILE A 147 -4.38 9.92 6.62
C ILE A 147 -4.09 8.43 6.79
N TYR A 148 -5.01 7.56 6.37
CA TYR A 148 -4.80 6.11 6.37
C TYR A 148 -3.52 5.73 5.60
N ALA A 149 -3.36 6.22 4.38
CA ALA A 149 -2.20 5.93 3.55
C ALA A 149 -0.88 6.49 4.11
N ALA A 150 -0.92 7.67 4.75
CA ALA A 150 0.24 8.27 5.42
C ALA A 150 0.75 7.40 6.59
N GLY A 151 -0.11 6.56 7.17
CA GLY A 151 0.24 5.60 8.20
C GLY A 151 1.46 4.76 7.84
N TYR A 152 1.52 4.24 6.61
CA TYR A 152 2.66 3.46 6.12
C TYR A 152 3.99 4.21 6.27
N GLY A 153 4.08 5.43 5.75
CA GLY A 153 5.29 6.25 5.83
C GLY A 153 5.67 6.63 7.27
N ILE A 154 4.67 6.92 8.10
CA ILE A 154 4.88 7.23 9.53
C ILE A 154 5.42 5.99 10.25
N GLY A 155 4.81 4.82 10.06
CA GLY A 155 5.23 3.56 10.67
C GLY A 155 6.61 3.14 10.21
N ALA A 156 6.92 3.27 8.93
CA ALA A 156 8.24 3.01 8.37
C ALA A 156 9.31 3.95 8.97
N SER A 157 9.02 5.25 9.09
CA SER A 157 10.00 6.23 9.59
C SER A 157 10.23 6.11 11.10
N LEU A 158 9.16 6.13 11.90
CA LEU A 158 9.26 6.01 13.36
C LEU A 158 9.75 4.62 13.76
N GLY A 159 9.18 3.58 13.15
CA GLY A 159 9.57 2.20 13.37
C GLY A 159 11.01 1.95 12.93
N GLY A 160 11.40 2.44 11.75
CA GLY A 160 12.78 2.36 11.25
C GLY A 160 13.78 2.99 12.19
N THR A 161 13.49 4.18 12.75
CA THR A 161 14.34 4.82 13.76
C THR A 161 14.49 3.96 15.02
N ALA A 162 13.38 3.38 15.51
CA ALA A 162 13.42 2.48 16.67
C ALA A 162 14.20 1.19 16.38
N MET A 163 14.09 0.64 15.16
CA MET A 163 14.82 -0.56 14.73
C MET A 163 16.32 -0.37 14.78
N VAL A 164 16.84 0.81 14.42
CA VAL A 164 18.28 1.10 14.50
C VAL A 164 18.80 0.85 15.92
N GLY A 165 18.10 1.37 16.94
CA GLY A 165 18.46 1.14 18.32
C GLY A 165 18.33 -0.33 18.75
N LEU A 166 17.26 -1.00 18.34
CA LEU A 166 17.01 -2.39 18.66
C LEU A 166 18.07 -3.34 18.06
N ILE A 167 18.42 -3.14 16.78
CA ILE A 167 19.41 -3.96 16.08
C ILE A 167 20.79 -3.80 16.72
N ASN A 168 21.19 -2.55 17.03
CA ASN A 168 22.49 -2.28 17.63
C ASN A 168 22.61 -2.83 19.06
N ALA A 169 21.53 -2.84 19.84
CA ALA A 169 21.56 -3.29 21.23
C ALA A 169 21.28 -4.80 21.40
N PHE A 170 20.40 -5.38 20.61
CA PHE A 170 19.84 -6.71 20.83
C PHE A 170 19.85 -7.63 19.58
N GLY A 171 20.40 -7.15 18.45
CA GLY A 171 20.45 -7.89 17.20
C GLY A 171 19.12 -7.93 16.45
N TRP A 172 19.14 -8.51 15.24
CA TRP A 172 18.04 -8.47 14.29
C TRP A 172 16.72 -9.12 14.77
N ARG A 173 16.82 -10.15 15.64
CA ARG A 173 15.63 -10.83 16.18
C ARG A 173 14.73 -9.91 17.00
N SER A 174 15.34 -8.93 17.66
CA SER A 174 14.63 -7.96 18.51
C SER A 174 13.62 -7.12 17.74
N VAL A 175 13.87 -6.86 16.46
CA VAL A 175 12.98 -6.10 15.59
C VAL A 175 11.67 -6.86 15.37
N PHE A 176 11.74 -8.15 15.07
CA PHE A 176 10.55 -8.98 14.89
C PHE A 176 9.78 -9.18 16.20
N LEU A 177 10.50 -9.38 17.31
CA LEU A 177 9.88 -9.49 18.64
C LEU A 177 9.16 -8.18 19.02
N ALA A 178 9.79 -7.03 18.88
CA ALA A 178 9.20 -5.73 19.15
C ALA A 178 7.98 -5.47 18.24
N GLY A 179 8.09 -5.77 16.95
CA GLY A 179 6.97 -5.69 16.01
C GLY A 179 5.78 -6.55 16.43
N GLY A 180 6.05 -7.79 16.86
CA GLY A 180 5.01 -8.70 17.36
C GLY A 180 4.32 -8.16 18.62
N ILE A 181 5.08 -7.62 19.58
CA ILE A 181 4.53 -7.01 20.81
C ILE A 181 3.67 -5.79 20.49
N VAL A 182 4.17 -4.86 19.66
CA VAL A 182 3.42 -3.65 19.29
C VAL A 182 2.15 -4.02 18.51
N THR A 183 2.22 -5.01 17.62
CA THR A 183 1.04 -5.51 16.92
C THR A 183 0.04 -6.19 17.85
N ALA A 184 0.51 -6.90 18.90
CA ALA A 184 -0.36 -7.48 19.92
C ALA A 184 -1.08 -6.39 20.74
N LEU A 185 -0.43 -5.29 21.06
CA LEU A 185 -1.05 -4.13 21.69
C LEU A 185 -2.11 -3.50 20.75
N ALA A 186 -1.79 -3.37 19.46
CA ALA A 186 -2.75 -2.90 18.48
C ALA A 186 -3.95 -3.85 18.33
N LEU A 187 -3.77 -5.17 18.47
CA LEU A 187 -4.87 -6.14 18.46
C LEU A 187 -5.89 -5.84 19.58
N VAL A 188 -5.42 -5.51 20.78
CA VAL A 188 -6.30 -5.13 21.89
C VAL A 188 -7.17 -3.94 21.50
N ILE A 189 -6.58 -2.90 20.89
CA ILE A 189 -7.31 -1.72 20.41
C ILE A 189 -8.35 -2.12 19.35
N VAL A 190 -7.97 -2.96 18.39
CA VAL A 190 -8.85 -3.44 17.31
C VAL A 190 -10.04 -4.23 17.87
N VAL A 191 -9.78 -5.15 18.83
CA VAL A 191 -10.82 -6.00 19.42
C VAL A 191 -11.89 -5.18 20.17
N PHE A 192 -11.48 -4.13 20.87
CA PHE A 192 -12.44 -3.35 21.67
C PHE A 192 -13.06 -2.16 20.94
N LEU A 193 -12.34 -1.55 20.00
CA LEU A 193 -12.74 -0.27 19.44
C LEU A 193 -13.15 -0.32 17.95
N LEU A 194 -12.63 -1.28 17.16
CA LEU A 194 -12.94 -1.34 15.73
C LEU A 194 -14.36 -1.92 15.53
N PRO A 195 -15.30 -1.17 14.92
CA PRO A 195 -16.63 -1.68 14.62
C PRO A 195 -16.64 -2.57 13.37
N GLU A 196 -17.74 -3.28 13.16
CA GLU A 196 -17.97 -3.98 11.90
C GLU A 196 -18.37 -2.98 10.80
N SER A 197 -18.08 -3.34 9.54
CA SER A 197 -18.45 -2.57 8.36
C SER A 197 -19.98 -2.41 8.23
N PRO A 198 -20.52 -1.19 8.10
CA PRO A 198 -21.92 -0.97 7.82
C PRO A 198 -22.37 -1.67 6.54
N SER A 199 -21.62 -1.59 5.44
CA SER A 199 -21.95 -2.25 4.17
C SER A 199 -22.05 -3.77 4.31
N PHE A 200 -21.20 -4.40 5.13
CA PHE A 200 -21.30 -5.82 5.44
C PHE A 200 -22.57 -6.15 6.20
N LEU A 201 -22.92 -5.35 7.22
CA LEU A 201 -24.12 -5.55 8.02
C LEU A 201 -25.41 -5.45 7.18
N TYR A 202 -25.47 -4.50 6.24
CA TYR A 202 -26.61 -4.35 5.34
C TYR A 202 -26.69 -5.45 4.28
N SER A 203 -25.54 -5.85 3.70
CA SER A 203 -25.53 -6.81 2.59
C SER A 203 -25.70 -8.25 3.02
N ARG A 204 -25.11 -8.66 4.16
CA ARG A 204 -25.13 -10.06 4.62
C ARG A 204 -26.10 -10.35 5.75
N ARG A 205 -26.54 -9.31 6.47
CA ARG A 205 -27.52 -9.40 7.56
C ARG A 205 -27.25 -10.54 8.55
N PRO A 206 -26.03 -10.65 9.13
CA PRO A 206 -25.71 -11.70 10.08
C PRO A 206 -26.59 -11.58 11.33
N ALA A 207 -26.69 -12.66 12.12
CA ALA A 207 -27.44 -12.64 13.38
C ALA A 207 -27.00 -11.46 14.27
N GLY A 208 -27.96 -10.65 14.74
CA GLY A 208 -27.73 -9.44 15.52
C GLY A 208 -27.22 -8.23 14.72
N ALA A 209 -27.37 -8.22 13.38
CA ALA A 209 -26.95 -7.10 12.53
C ALA A 209 -27.64 -5.80 12.93
N GLN A 210 -28.96 -5.82 13.20
CA GLN A 210 -29.73 -4.65 13.63
C GLN A 210 -29.14 -4.03 14.91
N GLN A 211 -28.89 -4.84 15.94
CA GLN A 211 -28.29 -4.36 17.20
C GLN A 211 -26.92 -3.74 17.01
N ARG A 212 -26.12 -4.28 16.07
CA ARG A 212 -24.79 -3.72 15.75
C ARG A 212 -24.90 -2.39 15.02
N ILE A 213 -25.84 -2.24 14.08
CA ILE A 213 -26.13 -0.97 13.41
C ILE A 213 -26.55 0.09 14.42
N ASP A 214 -27.49 -0.24 15.31
CA ASP A 214 -27.96 0.67 16.36
C ASP A 214 -26.83 1.08 17.31
N THR A 215 -25.95 0.14 17.66
CA THR A 215 -24.76 0.42 18.48
C THR A 215 -23.78 1.36 17.76
N ILE A 216 -23.54 1.14 16.47
CA ILE A 216 -22.68 2.02 15.66
C ILE A 216 -23.29 3.41 15.55
N ALA A 217 -24.60 3.50 15.24
CA ALA A 217 -25.31 4.77 15.15
C ALA A 217 -25.27 5.55 16.47
N LYS A 218 -25.47 4.88 17.60
CA LYS A 218 -25.36 5.48 18.94
C LYS A 218 -23.95 6.01 19.22
N ARG A 219 -22.91 5.25 18.88
CA ARG A 219 -21.51 5.69 19.05
C ARG A 219 -21.14 6.87 18.13
N LEU A 220 -21.78 6.95 16.96
CA LEU A 220 -21.65 8.08 16.04
C LEU A 220 -22.44 9.33 16.49
N GLY A 221 -23.26 9.20 17.54
CA GLY A 221 -24.12 10.29 18.03
C GLY A 221 -25.34 10.55 17.15
N TYR A 222 -25.75 9.55 16.35
CA TYR A 222 -26.92 9.70 15.48
C TYR A 222 -28.18 9.24 16.19
N SER A 223 -29.15 10.13 16.29
CA SER A 223 -30.51 9.83 16.77
C SER A 223 -31.40 9.40 15.60
N GLY A 224 -31.93 8.20 15.65
CA GLY A 224 -32.85 7.67 14.62
C GLY A 224 -32.90 6.14 14.65
N LYS A 225 -33.95 5.57 14.03
CA LYS A 225 -34.03 4.13 13.75
C LYS A 225 -33.43 3.88 12.36
N TYR A 226 -32.39 3.11 12.31
CA TYR A 226 -31.72 2.67 11.08
C TYR A 226 -32.12 1.24 10.80
N ASP A 227 -32.97 1.03 9.80
CA ASP A 227 -33.52 -0.28 9.49
C ASP A 227 -32.69 -0.99 8.44
N LEU A 228 -32.44 -2.29 8.65
CA LEU A 228 -31.79 -3.16 7.67
C LEU A 228 -32.55 -3.23 6.35
N ASP A 229 -33.89 -3.09 6.37
CA ASP A 229 -34.73 -3.16 5.18
C ASP A 229 -34.77 -1.86 4.37
N ALA A 230 -34.17 -0.78 4.89
CA ALA A 230 -34.04 0.49 4.16
C ALA A 230 -33.12 0.40 2.94
N VAL A 231 -32.24 -0.60 2.89
CA VAL A 231 -31.30 -0.82 1.76
C VAL A 231 -31.71 -2.10 1.03
N PRO A 232 -32.09 -2.02 -0.26
CA PRO A 232 -32.33 -3.21 -1.07
C PRO A 232 -31.07 -4.11 -1.09
N GLN A 233 -31.25 -5.41 -0.99
CA GLN A 233 -30.13 -6.33 -1.18
C GLN A 233 -29.59 -6.16 -2.61
N PRO A 234 -28.26 -6.15 -2.81
CA PRO A 234 -27.69 -6.11 -4.15
C PRO A 234 -28.25 -7.28 -4.97
N THR A 235 -28.98 -6.98 -6.01
CA THR A 235 -29.40 -8.01 -6.97
C THR A 235 -28.18 -8.51 -7.69
N ALA A 236 -28.06 -9.83 -7.92
CA ALA A 236 -26.95 -10.51 -8.58
C ALA A 236 -26.71 -10.09 -10.06
N ALA A 237 -27.38 -9.06 -10.54
CA ALA A 237 -27.40 -8.57 -11.90
C ALA A 237 -26.48 -7.36 -12.18
N GLU A 238 -25.56 -7.00 -11.25
CA GLU A 238 -24.50 -6.06 -11.61
C GLU A 238 -23.58 -6.73 -12.62
N SER A 239 -23.54 -6.16 -13.82
CA SER A 239 -22.86 -6.65 -15.02
C SER A 239 -21.48 -7.23 -14.67
N LYS A 240 -21.30 -8.53 -14.91
CA LYS A 240 -20.01 -9.22 -14.84
C LYS A 240 -19.12 -8.65 -15.94
N THR A 241 -18.42 -7.55 -15.66
CA THR A 241 -17.36 -7.06 -16.54
C THR A 241 -16.25 -8.09 -16.57
N SER A 242 -15.91 -8.55 -17.77
CA SER A 242 -14.86 -9.53 -17.99
C SER A 242 -13.49 -8.84 -18.03
N ILE A 243 -12.43 -9.55 -17.59
CA ILE A 243 -11.06 -9.09 -17.83
C ILE A 243 -10.78 -8.84 -19.32
N TRP A 244 -11.42 -9.58 -20.21
CA TRP A 244 -11.24 -9.47 -21.65
C TRP A 244 -11.70 -8.12 -22.19
N ASP A 245 -12.62 -7.42 -21.51
CA ASP A 245 -13.07 -6.09 -21.87
C ASP A 245 -11.98 -5.02 -21.73
N LEU A 246 -10.95 -5.30 -20.88
CA LEU A 246 -9.76 -4.47 -20.76
C LEU A 246 -8.87 -4.52 -22.00
N PHE A 247 -8.95 -5.62 -22.78
CA PHE A 247 -8.17 -5.82 -24.00
C PHE A 247 -8.93 -5.45 -25.27
N SER A 248 -10.13 -4.87 -25.15
CA SER A 248 -10.85 -4.30 -26.30
C SER A 248 -9.99 -3.28 -27.02
N ARG A 249 -10.30 -3.02 -28.31
CA ARG A 249 -9.56 -2.04 -29.14
C ARG A 249 -9.42 -0.67 -28.49
N GLU A 250 -10.42 -0.25 -27.74
CA GLU A 250 -10.48 1.05 -27.08
C GLU A 250 -9.61 1.09 -25.79
N ASN A 251 -9.61 0.01 -25.02
CA ASN A 251 -9.00 -0.02 -23.68
C ASN A 251 -7.59 -0.60 -23.65
N ARG A 252 -7.20 -1.46 -24.62
CA ARG A 252 -5.93 -2.20 -24.58
C ARG A 252 -4.71 -1.30 -24.40
N ARG A 253 -4.67 -0.15 -25.09
CA ARG A 253 -3.54 0.78 -24.99
C ARG A 253 -3.41 1.37 -23.59
N VAL A 254 -4.53 1.81 -23.01
CA VAL A 254 -4.59 2.33 -21.64
C VAL A 254 -4.20 1.26 -20.64
N THR A 255 -4.73 0.05 -20.82
CA THR A 255 -4.45 -1.10 -19.95
C THR A 255 -2.95 -1.43 -19.91
N PHE A 256 -2.31 -1.56 -21.09
CA PHE A 256 -0.86 -1.84 -21.14
C PHE A 256 -0.03 -0.71 -20.53
N VAL A 257 -0.38 0.55 -20.76
CA VAL A 257 0.32 1.69 -20.17
C VAL A 257 0.22 1.67 -18.64
N VAL A 258 -0.99 1.52 -18.12
CA VAL A 258 -1.25 1.52 -16.69
C VAL A 258 -0.56 0.32 -16.02
N TRP A 259 -0.64 -0.87 -16.62
CA TRP A 259 0.00 -2.08 -16.09
C TRP A 259 1.52 -1.96 -16.06
N THR A 260 2.14 -1.47 -17.16
CA THR A 260 3.59 -1.25 -17.23
C THR A 260 4.03 -0.21 -16.19
N ALA A 261 3.30 0.89 -16.07
CA ALA A 261 3.62 1.94 -15.10
C ALA A 261 3.52 1.40 -13.66
N PHE A 262 2.46 0.64 -13.33
CA PHE A 262 2.34 0.00 -12.02
C PHE A 262 3.45 -0.98 -11.74
N PHE A 263 3.78 -1.88 -12.69
CA PHE A 263 4.84 -2.84 -12.55
C PHE A 263 6.18 -2.15 -12.26
N VAL A 264 6.56 -1.19 -13.09
CA VAL A 264 7.86 -0.49 -13.00
C VAL A 264 7.96 0.34 -11.71
N ILE A 265 6.93 1.11 -11.39
CA ILE A 265 6.96 1.99 -10.20
C ILE A 265 6.94 1.15 -8.91
N MET A 266 6.17 0.08 -8.85
CA MET A 266 6.17 -0.83 -7.71
C MET A 266 7.48 -1.60 -7.58
N PHE A 267 8.07 -2.03 -8.71
CA PHE A 267 9.41 -2.61 -8.72
C PHE A 267 10.42 -1.64 -8.09
N ALA A 268 10.47 -0.39 -8.56
CA ALA A 268 11.40 0.62 -8.05
C ALA A 268 11.15 0.94 -6.56
N PHE A 269 9.90 1.06 -6.14
CA PHE A 269 9.54 1.32 -4.75
C PHE A 269 10.04 0.22 -3.81
N TYR A 270 9.77 -1.04 -4.14
CA TYR A 270 10.19 -2.16 -3.30
C TYR A 270 11.70 -2.42 -3.39
N PHE A 271 12.34 -2.18 -4.54
CA PHE A 271 13.80 -2.15 -4.65
C PHE A 271 14.41 -1.18 -3.63
N VAL A 272 13.98 0.07 -3.66
CA VAL A 272 14.54 1.11 -2.79
C VAL A 272 14.30 0.81 -1.31
N ASN A 273 13.09 0.38 -0.93
CA ASN A 273 12.79 0.08 0.47
C ASN A 273 13.50 -1.18 0.99
N SER A 274 13.74 -2.18 0.12
CA SER A 274 14.33 -3.45 0.54
C SER A 274 15.86 -3.43 0.53
N TRP A 275 16.48 -2.82 -0.48
CA TRP A 275 17.91 -2.97 -0.72
C TRP A 275 18.78 -1.76 -0.35
N THR A 276 18.18 -0.57 -0.15
CA THR A 276 18.94 0.64 0.18
C THR A 276 19.89 0.45 1.36
N PRO A 277 19.49 -0.09 2.53
CA PRO A 277 20.41 -0.23 3.65
C PRO A 277 21.64 -1.04 3.27
N ARG A 278 21.44 -2.21 2.65
CA ARG A 278 22.53 -3.10 2.27
C ARG A 278 23.45 -2.53 1.17
N LEU A 279 22.87 -1.95 0.12
CA LEU A 279 23.65 -1.37 -0.98
C LEU A 279 24.44 -0.14 -0.51
N MET A 280 23.89 0.67 0.40
CA MET A 280 24.61 1.80 1.00
C MET A 280 25.78 1.32 1.87
N THR A 281 25.57 0.27 2.66
CA THR A 281 26.67 -0.34 3.43
C THR A 281 27.75 -0.86 2.50
N ALA A 282 27.39 -1.47 1.37
CA ALA A 282 28.35 -1.94 0.37
C ALA A 282 29.15 -0.80 -0.32
N THR A 283 28.68 0.45 -0.28
CA THR A 283 29.44 1.63 -0.75
C THR A 283 30.35 2.24 0.32
N GLY A 284 30.42 1.65 1.52
CA GLY A 284 31.31 2.08 2.61
C GLY A 284 30.64 2.91 3.70
N LEU A 285 29.31 3.14 3.67
CA LEU A 285 28.61 3.73 4.79
C LEU A 285 28.52 2.73 5.94
N SER A 286 28.53 3.23 7.19
CA SER A 286 28.22 2.37 8.32
C SER A 286 26.78 1.85 8.25
N GLU A 287 26.51 0.68 8.82
CA GLU A 287 25.18 0.07 8.84
C GLU A 287 24.13 1.02 9.42
N THR A 288 24.44 1.66 10.54
CA THR A 288 23.57 2.65 11.19
C THR A 288 23.23 3.84 10.28
N LEU A 289 24.21 4.41 9.58
CA LEU A 289 23.96 5.50 8.64
C LEU A 289 23.14 5.06 7.44
N SER A 290 23.40 3.86 6.92
CA SER A 290 22.62 3.26 5.82
C SER A 290 21.14 3.09 6.17
N MET A 291 20.86 2.71 7.42
CA MET A 291 19.48 2.65 7.95
C MET A 291 18.85 4.05 8.04
N PHE A 292 19.57 5.06 8.54
CA PHE A 292 19.05 6.45 8.59
C PHE A 292 18.78 7.05 7.21
N VAL A 293 19.59 6.72 6.20
CA VAL A 293 19.31 7.08 4.80
C VAL A 293 17.96 6.49 4.35
N THR A 294 17.67 5.25 4.73
CA THR A 294 16.38 4.60 4.41
C THR A 294 15.22 5.22 5.20
N VAL A 295 15.45 5.62 6.43
CA VAL A 295 14.45 6.38 7.22
C VAL A 295 14.14 7.73 6.54
N ALA A 296 15.16 8.45 6.08
CA ALA A 296 14.96 9.71 5.33
C ALA A 296 14.15 9.49 4.06
N LEU A 297 14.40 8.38 3.34
CA LEU A 297 13.66 7.99 2.15
C LEU A 297 12.17 7.72 2.46
N THR A 298 11.87 6.97 3.52
CA THR A 298 10.47 6.68 3.91
C THR A 298 9.74 7.92 4.41
N LEU A 299 10.44 8.81 5.12
CA LEU A 299 9.91 10.12 5.52
C LEU A 299 9.58 10.98 4.28
N GLY A 300 10.48 11.00 3.30
CA GLY A 300 10.23 11.60 2.00
C GLY A 300 8.99 11.04 1.33
N GLY A 301 8.76 9.73 1.48
CA GLY A 301 7.57 9.05 0.94
C GLY A 301 6.25 9.62 1.46
N ALA A 302 6.16 9.90 2.75
CA ALA A 302 4.98 10.53 3.34
C ALA A 302 4.74 11.94 2.76
N ILE A 303 5.80 12.72 2.61
CA ILE A 303 5.76 14.06 2.00
C ILE A 303 5.35 13.96 0.52
N GLY A 304 5.87 12.97 -0.21
CA GLY A 304 5.64 12.77 -1.63
C GLY A 304 4.19 12.52 -2.00
N SER A 305 3.50 11.70 -1.24
CA SER A 305 2.09 11.40 -1.45
C SER A 305 1.21 12.65 -1.29
N VAL A 306 1.51 13.49 -0.28
CA VAL A 306 0.82 14.77 -0.07
C VAL A 306 1.15 15.77 -1.16
N SER A 307 2.44 15.90 -1.52
CA SER A 307 2.92 16.81 -2.55
C SER A 307 2.27 16.50 -3.90
N PHE A 308 2.18 15.23 -4.27
CA PHE A 308 1.51 14.82 -5.51
C PHE A 308 0.08 15.34 -5.57
N GLY A 309 -0.69 15.19 -4.48
CA GLY A 309 -2.06 15.72 -4.36
C GLY A 309 -2.14 17.24 -4.54
N LEU A 310 -1.19 17.98 -3.98
CA LEU A 310 -1.13 19.45 -4.12
C LEU A 310 -0.84 19.87 -5.57
N PHE A 311 0.10 19.19 -6.22
CA PHE A 311 0.43 19.48 -7.62
C PHE A 311 -0.73 19.17 -8.58
N THR A 312 -1.48 18.08 -8.33
CA THR A 312 -2.65 17.71 -9.15
C THR A 312 -3.85 18.65 -8.98
N ALA A 313 -3.84 19.52 -7.96
CA ALA A 313 -4.83 20.58 -7.85
C ALA A 313 -4.68 21.67 -8.93
N ARG A 314 -3.48 21.80 -9.54
CA ARG A 314 -3.18 22.84 -10.57
C ARG A 314 -2.87 22.24 -11.94
N TRP A 315 -2.32 21.04 -12.01
CA TRP A 315 -1.89 20.38 -13.25
C TRP A 315 -2.59 19.04 -13.43
N SER A 316 -2.65 18.53 -14.65
CA SER A 316 -3.25 17.23 -14.91
C SER A 316 -2.48 16.12 -14.20
N THR A 317 -3.21 15.14 -13.64
CA THR A 317 -2.64 13.97 -12.94
C THR A 317 -1.51 13.32 -13.74
N ARG A 318 -1.69 13.20 -15.05
CA ARG A 318 -0.72 12.63 -15.95
C ARG A 318 0.55 13.45 -16.06
N THR A 319 0.46 14.78 -16.23
CA THR A 319 1.62 15.68 -16.34
C THR A 319 2.44 15.63 -15.05
N VAL A 320 1.78 15.68 -13.90
CA VAL A 320 2.44 15.58 -12.59
C VAL A 320 3.12 14.22 -12.45
N LEU A 321 2.43 13.13 -12.77
CA LEU A 321 3.00 11.78 -12.68
C LEU A 321 4.23 11.61 -13.58
N THR A 322 4.16 12.11 -14.80
CA THR A 322 5.30 12.08 -15.74
C THR A 322 6.49 12.88 -15.20
N GLY A 323 6.25 14.08 -14.65
CA GLY A 323 7.32 14.89 -14.03
C GLY A 323 7.94 14.17 -12.81
N PHE A 324 7.11 13.55 -11.98
CA PHE A 324 7.58 12.77 -10.83
C PHE A 324 8.42 11.56 -11.25
N THR A 325 8.03 10.82 -12.30
CA THR A 325 8.82 9.68 -12.80
C THR A 325 10.17 10.11 -13.37
N VAL A 326 10.24 11.23 -14.10
CA VAL A 326 11.52 11.79 -14.59
C VAL A 326 12.43 12.16 -13.42
N LEU A 327 11.89 12.90 -12.43
CA LEU A 327 12.68 13.35 -11.28
C LEU A 327 13.09 12.15 -10.41
N ALA A 328 12.22 11.17 -10.21
CA ALA A 328 12.53 9.94 -9.48
C ALA A 328 13.72 9.20 -10.13
N SER A 329 13.70 9.07 -11.46
CA SER A 329 14.80 8.43 -12.22
C SER A 329 16.12 9.17 -12.07
N ILE A 330 16.13 10.48 -12.32
CA ILE A 330 17.35 11.30 -12.25
C ILE A 330 17.93 11.27 -10.84
N LEU A 331 17.08 11.50 -9.83
CA LEU A 331 17.52 11.53 -8.43
C LEU A 331 18.01 10.16 -7.96
N MET A 332 17.39 9.06 -8.39
CA MET A 332 17.84 7.72 -8.07
C MET A 332 19.23 7.43 -8.62
N ILE A 333 19.51 7.86 -9.86
CA ILE A 333 20.84 7.69 -10.47
C ILE A 333 21.89 8.53 -9.73
N ILE A 334 21.57 9.78 -9.38
CA ILE A 334 22.52 10.68 -8.70
C ILE A 334 22.75 10.21 -7.25
N PHE A 335 21.73 9.74 -6.57
CA PHE A 335 21.73 9.37 -5.15
C PHE A 335 22.87 8.43 -4.78
N ILE A 336 23.11 7.37 -5.56
CA ILE A 336 24.12 6.36 -5.26
C ILE A 336 25.57 6.89 -5.35
N PHE A 337 25.82 7.98 -6.07
CA PHE A 337 27.13 8.59 -6.17
C PHE A 337 27.44 9.60 -5.07
N THR A 338 26.48 9.89 -4.19
CA THR A 338 26.62 10.92 -3.15
C THR A 338 26.92 10.36 -1.77
N THR A 339 27.19 9.06 -1.67
CA THR A 339 27.40 8.34 -0.39
C THR A 339 28.58 8.87 0.42
N GLN A 340 29.52 9.62 -0.21
CA GLN A 340 30.66 10.24 0.48
C GLN A 340 30.28 11.50 1.28
N ILE A 341 29.12 12.10 1.02
CA ILE A 341 28.67 13.35 1.65
C ILE A 341 27.36 13.08 2.40
N LEU A 342 27.46 12.89 3.72
CA LEU A 342 26.32 12.46 4.56
C LEU A 342 25.07 13.35 4.39
N VAL A 343 25.24 14.67 4.43
CA VAL A 343 24.09 15.59 4.30
C VAL A 343 23.41 15.43 2.92
N LEU A 344 24.22 15.26 1.88
CA LEU A 344 23.72 15.14 0.51
C LEU A 344 23.00 13.81 0.29
N VAL A 345 23.52 12.68 0.80
CA VAL A 345 22.88 11.38 0.65
C VAL A 345 21.56 11.32 1.45
N LEU A 346 21.47 11.95 2.62
CA LEU A 346 20.23 12.04 3.38
C LEU A 346 19.17 12.89 2.64
N LEU A 347 19.59 14.06 2.11
CA LEU A 347 18.68 14.94 1.35
C LEU A 347 18.20 14.26 0.07
N LEU A 348 19.10 13.65 -0.69
CA LEU A 348 18.72 12.95 -1.92
C LEU A 348 17.89 11.70 -1.62
N GLY A 349 18.18 10.97 -0.55
CA GLY A 349 17.34 9.87 -0.09
C GLY A 349 15.91 10.32 0.21
N LEU A 350 15.75 11.43 0.92
CA LEU A 350 14.44 12.04 1.18
C LEU A 350 13.74 12.42 -0.15
N LEU A 351 14.44 13.06 -1.09
CA LEU A 351 13.88 13.45 -2.38
C LEU A 351 13.49 12.23 -3.24
N VAL A 352 14.33 11.19 -3.29
CA VAL A 352 13.98 9.91 -3.96
C VAL A 352 12.69 9.36 -3.38
N GLY A 353 12.55 9.37 -2.04
CA GLY A 353 11.32 8.97 -1.36
C GLY A 353 10.11 9.80 -1.79
N VAL A 354 10.25 11.14 -1.84
CA VAL A 354 9.19 12.05 -2.28
C VAL A 354 8.68 11.67 -3.66
N PHE A 355 9.58 11.51 -4.63
CA PHE A 355 9.16 11.30 -6.02
C PHE A 355 8.68 9.88 -6.28
N ILE A 356 9.28 8.84 -5.69
CA ILE A 356 8.82 7.45 -5.86
C ILE A 356 7.44 7.24 -5.24
N ASN A 357 7.22 7.68 -4.00
CA ASN A 357 5.90 7.55 -3.38
C ASN A 357 4.85 8.44 -4.03
N GLY A 358 5.23 9.64 -4.49
CA GLY A 358 4.36 10.48 -5.30
C GLY A 358 3.92 9.78 -6.59
N CYS A 359 4.80 9.01 -7.24
CA CYS A 359 4.41 8.19 -8.39
C CYS A 359 3.38 7.13 -8.03
N ILE A 360 3.50 6.46 -6.87
CA ILE A 360 2.51 5.49 -6.40
C ILE A 360 1.16 6.18 -6.18
N ALA A 361 1.13 7.30 -5.46
CA ALA A 361 -0.09 8.08 -5.26
C ALA A 361 -0.72 8.48 -6.61
N GLY A 362 0.12 8.90 -7.56
CA GLY A 362 -0.29 9.24 -8.91
C GLY A 362 -0.94 8.09 -9.67
N LEU A 363 -0.41 6.88 -9.57
CA LEU A 363 -0.98 5.70 -10.20
C LEU A 363 -2.36 5.36 -9.62
N TYR A 364 -2.53 5.44 -8.30
CA TYR A 364 -3.83 5.21 -7.67
C TYR A 364 -4.89 6.26 -8.08
N VAL A 365 -4.48 7.48 -8.39
CA VAL A 365 -5.37 8.54 -8.90
C VAL A 365 -5.64 8.39 -10.39
N LEU A 366 -4.60 8.14 -11.20
CA LEU A 366 -4.70 8.06 -12.67
C LEU A 366 -5.52 6.84 -13.11
N THR A 367 -5.35 5.70 -12.46
CA THR A 367 -5.93 4.43 -12.91
C THR A 367 -7.45 4.46 -12.96
N PRO A 368 -8.19 4.85 -11.89
CA PRO A 368 -9.65 4.96 -11.97
C PRO A 368 -10.14 5.99 -12.98
N GLN A 369 -9.35 7.03 -13.28
CA GLN A 369 -9.68 8.05 -14.29
C GLN A 369 -9.49 7.54 -15.73
N SER A 370 -8.70 6.48 -15.90
CA SER A 370 -8.32 5.94 -17.21
C SER A 370 -9.35 4.94 -17.78
N TYR A 371 -10.31 4.48 -16.97
CA TYR A 371 -11.33 3.51 -17.38
C TYR A 371 -12.75 4.08 -17.26
N CYS A 372 -13.66 3.64 -18.13
CA CYS A 372 -15.08 3.94 -18.00
C CYS A 372 -15.65 3.36 -16.68
N ALA A 373 -16.79 3.86 -16.24
CA ALA A 373 -17.38 3.52 -14.94
C ALA A 373 -17.56 2.01 -14.73
N ALA A 374 -17.95 1.27 -15.79
CA ALA A 374 -18.17 -0.17 -15.75
C ALA A 374 -16.86 -0.96 -15.52
N LEU A 375 -15.75 -0.54 -16.13
CA LEU A 375 -14.44 -1.24 -16.07
C LEU A 375 -13.51 -0.71 -14.99
N ARG A 376 -13.86 0.37 -14.29
CA ARG A 376 -13.00 1.08 -13.35
C ARG A 376 -12.47 0.18 -12.22
N SER A 377 -13.33 -0.60 -11.59
CA SER A 377 -12.95 -1.49 -10.50
C SER A 377 -12.09 -2.66 -10.99
N THR A 378 -12.47 -3.27 -12.12
CA THR A 378 -11.72 -4.36 -12.74
C THR A 378 -10.35 -3.89 -13.21
N GLY A 379 -10.28 -2.76 -13.92
CA GLY A 379 -9.03 -2.19 -14.41
C GLY A 379 -8.08 -1.79 -13.27
N ALA A 380 -8.59 -1.16 -12.21
CA ALA A 380 -7.79 -0.81 -11.05
C ALA A 380 -7.29 -2.05 -10.30
N GLY A 381 -8.14 -3.04 -10.08
CA GLY A 381 -7.76 -4.28 -9.39
C GLY A 381 -6.64 -5.03 -10.12
N TRP A 382 -6.74 -5.19 -11.44
CA TRP A 382 -5.71 -5.84 -12.24
C TRP A 382 -4.41 -5.03 -12.31
N ALA A 383 -4.50 -3.70 -12.44
CA ALA A 383 -3.31 -2.85 -12.43
C ALA A 383 -2.52 -2.97 -11.12
N ILE A 384 -3.21 -2.96 -9.97
CA ILE A 384 -2.60 -3.18 -8.66
C ILE A 384 -1.99 -4.60 -8.58
N GLY A 385 -2.69 -5.62 -9.09
CA GLY A 385 -2.20 -6.99 -9.14
C GLY A 385 -0.88 -7.11 -9.92
N ILE A 386 -0.79 -6.50 -11.11
CA ILE A 386 0.44 -6.46 -11.91
C ILE A 386 1.55 -5.70 -11.17
N GLY A 387 1.22 -4.59 -10.50
CA GLY A 387 2.17 -3.89 -9.64
C GLY A 387 2.74 -4.78 -8.51
N ARG A 388 1.92 -5.66 -7.92
CA ARG A 388 2.38 -6.62 -6.90
C ARG A 388 3.40 -7.62 -7.47
N ILE A 389 3.28 -8.03 -8.74
CA ILE A 389 4.28 -8.86 -9.40
C ILE A 389 5.63 -8.12 -9.47
N GLY A 390 5.61 -6.84 -9.86
CA GLY A 390 6.82 -5.99 -9.85
C GLY A 390 7.45 -5.88 -8.46
N ALA A 391 6.62 -5.70 -7.43
CA ALA A 391 7.05 -5.66 -6.03
C ALA A 391 7.76 -6.95 -5.58
N ILE A 392 7.20 -8.12 -5.93
CA ILE A 392 7.74 -9.43 -5.56
C ILE A 392 9.04 -9.72 -6.30
N ILE A 393 9.15 -9.34 -7.58
CA ILE A 393 10.34 -9.61 -8.40
C ILE A 393 11.51 -8.71 -7.99
N ALA A 394 11.25 -7.48 -7.55
CA ALA A 394 12.30 -6.49 -7.30
C ALA A 394 13.40 -6.95 -6.32
N PRO A 395 13.09 -7.46 -5.11
CA PRO A 395 14.13 -7.92 -4.19
C PRO A 395 14.91 -9.11 -4.74
N THR A 396 14.25 -10.08 -5.35
CA THR A 396 14.88 -11.28 -5.91
C THR A 396 15.77 -10.95 -7.09
N ALA A 397 15.31 -10.12 -8.03
CA ALA A 397 16.11 -9.68 -9.18
C ALA A 397 17.36 -8.91 -8.74
N THR A 398 17.22 -8.02 -7.75
CA THR A 398 18.35 -7.26 -7.20
C THR A 398 19.39 -8.19 -6.58
N GLY A 399 18.94 -9.20 -5.81
CA GLY A 399 19.85 -10.18 -5.22
C GLY A 399 20.62 -10.99 -6.27
N ALA A 400 19.93 -11.42 -7.34
CA ALA A 400 20.57 -12.10 -8.45
C ALA A 400 21.62 -11.23 -9.17
N LEU A 401 21.35 -9.93 -9.36
CA LEU A 401 22.33 -8.99 -9.93
C LEU A 401 23.54 -8.86 -9.02
N GLN A 402 23.35 -8.77 -7.70
CA GLN A 402 24.44 -8.70 -6.73
C GLN A 402 25.33 -9.95 -6.79
N ASP A 403 24.74 -11.14 -6.86
CA ASP A 403 25.49 -12.40 -6.97
C ASP A 403 26.28 -12.50 -8.30
N ASN A 404 25.81 -11.83 -9.35
CA ASN A 404 26.52 -11.72 -10.64
C ASN A 404 27.56 -10.59 -10.65
N GLY A 405 27.93 -10.03 -9.50
CA GLY A 405 28.99 -9.05 -9.37
C GLY A 405 28.63 -7.62 -9.80
N TRP A 406 27.33 -7.30 -9.93
CA TRP A 406 26.92 -5.94 -10.23
C TRP A 406 27.21 -5.02 -9.04
N SER A 407 27.85 -3.88 -9.30
CA SER A 407 28.08 -2.88 -8.27
C SER A 407 26.77 -2.21 -7.82
N PRO A 408 26.70 -1.69 -6.58
CA PRO A 408 25.56 -0.90 -6.11
C PRO A 408 25.18 0.22 -7.08
N GLN A 409 26.18 0.89 -7.68
CA GLN A 409 25.97 1.97 -8.65
C GLN A 409 25.28 1.45 -9.92
N ALA A 410 25.73 0.33 -10.46
CA ALA A 410 25.16 -0.26 -11.67
C ALA A 410 23.69 -0.68 -11.44
N ILE A 411 23.36 -1.22 -10.27
CA ILE A 411 21.99 -1.62 -9.91
C ILE A 411 21.08 -0.38 -9.82
N TYR A 412 21.51 0.68 -9.14
CA TYR A 412 20.72 1.92 -9.02
C TYR A 412 20.51 2.60 -10.37
N ILE A 413 21.53 2.62 -11.24
CA ILE A 413 21.43 3.14 -12.62
C ILE A 413 20.41 2.32 -13.41
N LEU A 414 20.49 0.98 -13.33
CA LEU A 414 19.54 0.10 -14.02
C LEU A 414 18.11 0.41 -13.60
N VAL A 415 17.83 0.50 -12.29
CA VAL A 415 16.49 0.78 -11.79
C VAL A 415 16.04 2.19 -12.19
N GLY A 416 16.94 3.19 -12.14
CA GLY A 416 16.66 4.54 -12.64
C GLY A 416 16.27 4.53 -14.13
N VAL A 417 16.99 3.79 -14.96
CA VAL A 417 16.65 3.62 -16.39
C VAL A 417 15.31 2.89 -16.58
N ILE A 418 15.03 1.88 -15.77
CA ILE A 418 13.73 1.16 -15.79
C ILE A 418 12.58 2.13 -15.49
N ILE A 419 12.76 3.09 -14.57
CA ILE A 419 11.73 4.12 -14.29
C ILE A 419 11.48 5.00 -15.53
N LEU A 420 12.49 5.27 -16.34
CA LEU A 420 12.30 6.02 -17.60
C LEU A 420 11.37 5.29 -18.58
N LEU A 421 11.29 3.96 -18.53
CA LEU A 421 10.31 3.21 -19.32
C LEU A 421 8.88 3.59 -18.91
N ALA A 422 8.59 3.72 -17.62
CA ALA A 422 7.29 4.19 -17.15
C ALA A 422 7.00 5.61 -17.68
N THR A 423 8.01 6.48 -17.69
CA THR A 423 7.89 7.82 -18.26
C THR A 423 7.54 7.78 -19.75
N ALA A 424 8.29 7.00 -20.55
CA ALA A 424 8.06 6.86 -21.99
C ALA A 424 6.65 6.33 -22.30
N VAL A 425 6.21 5.33 -21.54
CA VAL A 425 4.89 4.72 -21.67
C VAL A 425 3.78 5.72 -21.30
N LEU A 426 3.93 6.52 -20.25
CA LEU A 426 3.00 7.57 -19.86
C LEU A 426 2.93 8.70 -20.90
N PHE A 427 4.03 9.05 -21.56
CA PHE A 427 4.01 9.96 -22.71
C PHE A 427 3.19 9.39 -23.86
N GLY A 428 3.27 8.09 -24.10
CA GLY A 428 2.51 7.39 -25.12
C GLY A 428 0.97 7.45 -24.95
N MET A 429 0.45 7.83 -23.77
CA MET A 429 -0.98 8.08 -23.55
C MET A 429 -1.49 9.38 -24.22
N ARG A 430 -0.64 10.19 -24.86
CA ARG A 430 -1.09 11.41 -25.58
C ARG A 430 -2.12 11.03 -26.65
N GLY A 431 -3.37 11.46 -26.50
CA GLY A 431 -4.47 11.19 -27.43
C GLY A 431 -5.59 10.30 -26.88
N VAL A 432 -5.45 9.73 -25.68
CA VAL A 432 -6.57 9.13 -24.97
C VAL A 432 -7.28 10.26 -24.20
N ASN A 433 -8.42 10.72 -24.67
CA ASN A 433 -9.23 11.75 -24.01
C ASN A 433 -9.80 11.17 -22.70
N VAL A 434 -9.06 11.30 -21.62
CA VAL A 434 -9.50 10.95 -20.25
C VAL A 434 -10.71 11.84 -19.84
N GLU A 435 -10.86 13.02 -20.44
CA GLU A 435 -11.95 13.96 -20.16
C GLU A 435 -13.25 13.71 -20.92
N ALA A 436 -13.23 12.96 -22.03
CA ALA A 436 -14.41 12.74 -22.86
C ALA A 436 -15.47 11.84 -22.20
N ASN A 437 -15.10 11.03 -21.19
CA ASN A 437 -16.01 10.14 -20.48
C ASN A 437 -16.81 10.81 -19.33
N HIS A 438 -16.65 12.11 -19.13
CA HIS A 438 -17.36 12.85 -18.07
C HIS A 438 -18.51 13.70 -18.57
N ARG A 439 -18.83 13.69 -19.88
CA ARG A 439 -20.07 14.31 -20.36
C ARG A 439 -21.24 13.39 -19.96
N PRO A 440 -22.21 13.89 -19.13
CA PRO A 440 -23.48 13.20 -18.98
C PRO A 440 -24.08 13.09 -20.40
N GLN A 441 -24.44 11.88 -20.79
CA GLN A 441 -25.32 11.71 -21.96
C GLN A 441 -26.59 12.49 -21.62
N HIS A 442 -26.72 13.66 -22.20
CA HIS A 442 -28.02 14.32 -22.30
C HIS A 442 -28.91 13.32 -23.04
N VAL A 443 -29.81 12.68 -22.30
CA VAL A 443 -30.97 12.03 -22.87
C VAL A 443 -31.68 13.13 -23.68
N SER A 444 -31.53 13.07 -24.98
CA SER A 444 -32.37 13.80 -25.88
C SER A 444 -33.78 13.28 -25.67
N ALA A 445 -34.55 13.99 -24.86
CA ALA A 445 -35.99 13.89 -24.89
C ALA A 445 -36.43 14.43 -26.28
N ASP A 446 -36.48 13.54 -27.27
CA ASP A 446 -37.20 13.83 -28.49
C ASP A 446 -38.67 13.97 -28.12
N ALA A 447 -39.09 15.22 -28.18
CA ALA A 447 -40.46 15.59 -28.34
C ALA A 447 -40.95 15.04 -29.68
N SER A 448 -41.88 14.14 -29.63
CA SER A 448 -42.80 13.86 -30.76
C SER A 448 -44.19 13.74 -30.22
N ASN A 449 -44.96 14.79 -30.50
CA ASN A 449 -46.41 14.86 -30.69
C ASN A 449 -47.33 13.89 -29.95
#